data_b3519035749b49021c4702a88ddf71de
#
_entry.id   b3519035749b49021c4702a88ddf71de
#
_cell.length_a   1.000
_cell.length_b   1.000
_cell.length_c   1.000
_cell.angle_alpha   90.00
_cell.angle_beta   90.00
_cell.angle_gamma   90.00
#
_symmetry.space_group_name_H-M   'P 1'
#
loop_
_entity.id
_entity.type
_entity.pdbx_description
1 polymer ?
#
loop_
_entity_poly.entity_id
_entity_poly.type
_entity_poly.pdbx_seq_one_letter_code
_entity_poly.pdbx_strand_id
1 'polypeptide(L)'
;LMQAGFATRFLLRLKQWGIHTAIETAGDTSPHRLLPLAQACDEVLFDLKIMDSETARRVLNINQPRVLENFRLLASEGINVIPRLPLIPGFTLNEDNVEQILAFLAPLPVNEVHLLPFHQYGEPKYSLLGSEWAMAGIKAPEPEEIAPIRAMVERAGYRVVVGG
;
A
#
# COMPACT_ATOMS: atom_id res chain seq x y z
N LEU A 1 9.59 -0.14 9.36
CA LEU A 1 9.97 1.10 10.07
C LEU A 1 10.96 0.83 11.22
N MET A 2 12.05 0.12 10.93
CA MET A 2 13.05 -0.26 11.94
C MET A 2 13.82 0.96 12.49
N GLN A 3 14.05 1.99 11.67
CA GLN A 3 14.79 3.20 12.01
C GLN A 3 13.92 4.47 11.92
N ALA A 4 12.70 4.42 12.49
CA ALA A 4 11.73 5.50 12.39
C ALA A 4 12.29 6.87 12.82
N GLY A 5 13.02 6.94 13.93
CA GLY A 5 13.60 8.19 14.41
C GLY A 5 14.65 8.82 13.47
N PHE A 6 15.45 8.01 12.78
CA PHE A 6 16.34 8.51 11.72
C PHE A 6 15.55 9.01 10.52
N ALA A 7 14.61 8.20 10.02
CA ALA A 7 13.81 8.55 8.86
C ALA A 7 13.01 9.83 9.08
N THR A 8 12.40 10.01 10.26
CA THR A 8 11.69 11.26 10.62
C THR A 8 12.60 12.48 10.54
N ARG A 9 13.79 12.43 11.15
CA ARG A 9 14.74 13.55 11.09
C ARG A 9 15.22 13.84 9.66
N PHE A 10 15.43 12.79 8.88
CA PHE A 10 15.83 12.92 7.48
C PHE A 10 14.75 13.60 6.64
N LEU A 11 13.48 13.17 6.76
CA LEU A 11 12.34 13.79 6.06
C LEU A 11 12.16 15.26 6.46
N LEU A 12 12.23 15.58 7.76
CA LEU A 12 12.17 16.96 8.23
C LEU A 12 13.27 17.82 7.63
N ARG A 13 14.49 17.27 7.45
CA ARG A 13 15.59 17.98 6.82
C ARG A 13 15.34 18.22 5.32
N LEU A 14 14.80 17.25 4.60
CA LEU A 14 14.42 17.41 3.18
C LEU A 14 13.33 18.48 3.02
N LYS A 15 12.34 18.46 3.91
CA LYS A 15 11.26 19.47 3.93
C LYS A 15 11.79 20.89 4.13
N GLN A 16 12.82 21.09 4.99
CA GLN A 16 13.50 22.41 5.14
C GLN A 16 14.16 22.89 3.84
N TRP A 17 14.51 22.00 2.94
CA TRP A 17 15.07 22.30 1.63
C TRP A 17 14.02 22.44 0.53
N GLY A 18 12.74 22.38 0.87
CA GLY A 18 11.63 22.43 -0.09
C GLY A 18 11.51 21.20 -0.98
N ILE A 19 12.07 20.06 -0.55
CA ILE A 19 11.99 18.80 -1.29
C ILE A 19 10.71 18.09 -0.87
N HIS A 20 9.83 17.82 -1.84
CA HIS A 20 8.64 16.98 -1.64
C HIS A 20 9.04 15.55 -1.32
N THR A 21 8.39 14.95 -0.34
CA THR A 21 8.75 13.64 0.18
C THR A 21 7.53 12.74 0.29
N ALA A 22 7.70 11.48 -0.10
CA ALA A 22 6.72 10.41 0.11
C ALA A 22 7.35 9.22 0.82
N ILE A 23 6.58 8.51 1.61
CA ILE A 23 6.98 7.22 2.19
C ILE A 23 6.06 6.11 1.71
N GLU A 24 6.64 4.93 1.49
CA GLU A 24 5.89 3.71 1.20
C GLU A 24 5.82 2.83 2.44
N THR A 25 4.63 2.30 2.74
CA THR A 25 4.44 1.44 3.89
C THR A 25 3.26 0.49 3.74
N ALA A 26 3.36 -0.71 4.31
CA ALA A 26 2.21 -1.60 4.53
C ALA A 26 1.50 -1.31 5.87
N GLY A 27 1.98 -0.33 6.65
CA GLY A 27 1.34 0.09 7.89
C GLY A 27 1.40 -0.90 9.06
N ASP A 28 2.03 -2.06 8.92
CA ASP A 28 2.10 -3.08 9.97
C ASP A 28 3.20 -2.76 11.01
N THR A 29 2.96 -1.71 11.78
CA THR A 29 3.88 -1.24 12.82
C THR A 29 3.10 -0.54 13.94
N SER A 30 3.77 -0.19 15.05
CA SER A 30 3.11 0.58 16.10
C SER A 30 2.79 2.01 15.67
N PRO A 31 1.64 2.59 16.08
CA PRO A 31 1.28 3.99 15.79
C PRO A 31 2.37 4.99 16.18
N HIS A 32 3.04 4.75 17.32
CA HIS A 32 4.13 5.63 17.82
C HIS A 32 5.33 5.74 16.87
N ARG A 33 5.54 4.77 15.99
CA ARG A 33 6.58 4.81 14.96
C ARG A 33 6.07 5.38 13.66
N LEU A 34 4.81 5.09 13.31
CA LEU A 34 4.23 5.47 12.04
C LEU A 34 3.84 6.95 11.99
N LEU A 35 3.11 7.42 12.99
CA LEU A 35 2.52 8.76 12.98
C LEU A 35 3.57 9.88 12.88
N PRO A 36 4.65 9.92 13.69
CA PRO A 36 5.67 10.96 13.56
C PRO A 36 6.36 10.96 12.19
N LEU A 37 6.52 9.78 11.59
CA LEU A 37 7.10 9.65 10.27
C LEU A 37 6.16 10.19 9.18
N ALA A 38 4.88 9.84 9.27
CA ALA A 38 3.84 10.30 8.35
C ALA A 38 3.64 11.82 8.42
N GLN A 39 3.73 12.42 9.62
CA GLN A 39 3.67 13.87 9.81
C GLN A 39 4.89 14.60 9.24
N ALA A 40 6.02 13.93 9.09
CA ALA A 40 7.25 14.50 8.57
C ALA A 40 7.36 14.48 7.03
N CYS A 41 6.53 13.70 6.33
CA CYS A 41 6.48 13.65 4.86
C CYS A 41 5.26 14.38 4.31
N ASP A 42 5.22 14.56 2.99
CA ASP A 42 4.13 15.22 2.28
C ASP A 42 3.05 14.22 1.85
N GLU A 43 3.43 12.95 1.62
CA GLU A 43 2.54 11.88 1.22
C GLU A 43 2.90 10.54 1.87
N VAL A 44 1.88 9.73 2.13
CA VAL A 44 2.04 8.34 2.56
C VAL A 44 1.40 7.43 1.52
N LEU A 45 2.22 6.69 0.79
CA LEU A 45 1.81 5.65 -0.13
C LEU A 45 1.57 4.37 0.68
N PHE A 46 0.32 4.01 0.90
CA PHE A 46 -0.06 2.99 1.87
C PHE A 46 -0.61 1.73 1.19
N ASP A 47 0.08 0.62 1.30
CA ASP A 47 -0.31 -0.62 0.64
C ASP A 47 -1.44 -1.33 1.39
N LEU A 48 -2.60 -1.44 0.76
CA LEU A 48 -3.71 -2.31 1.17
C LEU A 48 -3.68 -3.58 0.30
N LYS A 49 -3.37 -4.72 0.93
CA LYS A 49 -3.08 -5.95 0.18
C LYS A 49 -4.23 -6.96 0.30
N ILE A 50 -4.36 -7.62 1.43
CA ILE A 50 -5.35 -8.66 1.69
C ILE A 50 -6.22 -8.22 2.85
N MET A 51 -7.55 -8.18 2.65
CA MET A 51 -8.51 -7.71 3.67
C MET A 51 -8.89 -8.82 4.65
N ASP A 52 -8.89 -10.07 4.23
CA ASP A 52 -9.10 -11.21 5.12
C ASP A 52 -7.91 -11.39 6.06
N SER A 53 -8.18 -11.26 7.38
CA SER A 53 -7.15 -11.25 8.42
C SER A 53 -6.37 -12.56 8.54
N GLU A 54 -7.03 -13.69 8.32
CA GLU A 54 -6.40 -15.01 8.41
C GLU A 54 -5.46 -15.23 7.23
N THR A 55 -5.93 -14.94 6.02
CA THR A 55 -5.14 -15.02 4.79
C THR A 55 -3.98 -14.03 4.83
N ALA A 56 -4.20 -12.79 5.27
CA ALA A 56 -3.14 -11.79 5.41
C ALA A 56 -2.04 -12.25 6.37
N ARG A 57 -2.41 -12.86 7.50
CA ARG A 57 -1.45 -13.43 8.43
C ARG A 57 -0.70 -14.61 7.84
N ARG A 58 -1.40 -15.53 7.18
CA ARG A 58 -0.81 -16.74 6.60
C ARG A 58 0.13 -16.44 5.43
N VAL A 59 -0.27 -15.54 4.52
CA VAL A 59 0.44 -15.27 3.26
C VAL A 59 1.50 -14.19 3.43
N LEU A 60 1.20 -13.13 4.18
CA LEU A 60 2.05 -11.95 4.30
C LEU A 60 2.71 -11.80 5.67
N ASN A 61 2.30 -12.63 6.64
CA ASN A 61 2.71 -12.51 8.06
C ASN A 61 2.47 -11.10 8.64
N ILE A 62 1.35 -10.46 8.27
CA ILE A 62 0.97 -9.12 8.75
C ILE A 62 -0.25 -9.19 9.68
N ASN A 63 -0.33 -8.21 10.58
CA ASN A 63 -1.50 -7.97 11.43
C ASN A 63 -2.45 -7.00 10.71
N GLN A 64 -3.36 -7.55 9.89
CA GLN A 64 -4.28 -6.77 9.07
C GLN A 64 -5.15 -5.79 9.89
N PRO A 65 -5.75 -6.13 11.05
CA PRO A 65 -6.48 -5.16 11.86
C PRO A 65 -5.63 -3.92 12.21
N ARG A 66 -4.37 -4.13 12.60
CA ARG A 66 -3.44 -3.03 12.90
C ARG A 66 -3.13 -2.18 11.66
N VAL A 67 -3.02 -2.80 10.49
CA VAL A 67 -2.84 -2.07 9.22
C VAL A 67 -4.02 -1.12 8.99
N LEU A 68 -5.25 -1.62 9.12
CA LEU A 68 -6.47 -0.81 8.91
C LEU A 68 -6.64 0.29 9.99
N GLU A 69 -6.32 -0.01 11.25
CA GLU A 69 -6.33 0.98 12.33
C GLU A 69 -5.33 2.11 12.05
N ASN A 70 -4.12 1.76 11.61
CA ASN A 70 -3.10 2.74 11.25
C ASN A 70 -3.51 3.58 10.04
N PHE A 71 -4.14 2.99 9.04
CA PHE A 71 -4.67 3.76 7.91
C PHE A 71 -5.71 4.78 8.37
N ARG A 72 -6.70 4.34 9.19
CA ARG A 72 -7.72 5.24 9.76
C ARG A 72 -7.10 6.36 10.59
N LEU A 73 -6.11 6.02 11.43
CA LEU A 73 -5.40 7.00 12.23
C LEU A 73 -4.76 8.09 11.34
N LEU A 74 -4.00 7.70 10.32
CA LEU A 74 -3.36 8.68 9.44
C LEU A 74 -4.39 9.55 8.72
N ALA A 75 -5.46 8.96 8.21
CA ALA A 75 -6.54 9.69 7.55
C ALA A 75 -7.26 10.67 8.50
N SER A 76 -7.51 10.28 9.77
CA SER A 76 -8.13 11.14 10.77
C SER A 76 -7.23 12.29 11.24
N GLU A 77 -5.91 12.10 11.17
CA GLU A 77 -4.91 13.15 11.47
C GLU A 77 -4.70 14.12 10.28
N GLY A 78 -5.45 13.97 9.19
CA GLY A 78 -5.35 14.82 8.01
C GLY A 78 -4.09 14.60 7.18
N ILE A 79 -3.43 13.46 7.35
CA ILE A 79 -2.27 13.06 6.54
C ILE A 79 -2.75 12.72 5.13
N ASN A 80 -2.02 13.20 4.11
CA ASN A 80 -2.25 12.79 2.72
C ASN A 80 -1.86 11.32 2.53
N VAL A 81 -2.84 10.42 2.69
CA VAL A 81 -2.65 8.97 2.55
C VAL A 81 -3.25 8.51 1.24
N ILE A 82 -2.42 7.91 0.40
CA ILE A 82 -2.81 7.36 -0.90
C ILE A 82 -2.81 5.83 -0.78
N PRO A 83 -3.98 5.18 -0.79
CA PRO A 83 -4.05 3.72 -0.80
C PRO A 83 -3.52 3.16 -2.11
N ARG A 84 -2.66 2.16 -2.00
CA ARG A 84 -2.12 1.42 -3.14
C ARG A 84 -2.56 -0.04 -3.07
N LEU A 85 -3.07 -0.53 -4.17
CA LEU A 85 -3.57 -1.89 -4.32
C LEU A 85 -2.63 -2.68 -5.23
N PRO A 86 -1.71 -3.49 -4.67
CA PRO A 86 -0.94 -4.42 -5.48
C PRO A 86 -1.87 -5.47 -6.11
N LEU A 87 -1.84 -5.60 -7.43
CA LEU A 87 -2.68 -6.53 -8.19
C LEU A 87 -1.85 -7.73 -8.64
N ILE A 88 -1.81 -8.76 -7.79
CA ILE A 88 -1.04 -9.98 -8.01
C ILE A 88 -1.99 -11.11 -8.38
N PRO A 89 -1.89 -11.70 -9.60
CA PRO A 89 -2.72 -12.82 -10.02
C PRO A 89 -2.67 -13.98 -9.01
N GLY A 90 -3.84 -14.54 -8.68
CA GLY A 90 -3.97 -15.62 -7.71
C GLY A 90 -3.87 -15.21 -6.24
N PHE A 91 -3.62 -13.91 -5.94
CA PHE A 91 -3.52 -13.39 -4.57
C PHE A 91 -4.43 -12.19 -4.35
N THR A 92 -4.02 -11.02 -4.85
CA THR A 92 -4.70 -9.74 -4.57
C THR A 92 -5.46 -9.18 -5.76
N LEU A 93 -5.22 -9.68 -6.97
CA LEU A 93 -6.04 -9.42 -8.16
C LEU A 93 -7.33 -10.25 -8.03
N ASN A 94 -8.27 -9.77 -7.22
CA ASN A 94 -9.47 -10.45 -6.81
C ASN A 94 -10.55 -9.40 -6.52
N GLU A 95 -11.71 -9.50 -7.17
CA GLU A 95 -12.80 -8.52 -7.04
C GLU A 95 -13.32 -8.43 -5.61
N ASP A 96 -13.52 -9.56 -4.92
CA ASP A 96 -14.02 -9.59 -3.54
C ASP A 96 -13.08 -8.86 -2.58
N ASN A 97 -11.75 -8.99 -2.77
CA ASN A 97 -10.77 -8.29 -1.97
C ASN A 97 -10.82 -6.78 -2.23
N VAL A 98 -10.98 -6.38 -3.49
CA VAL A 98 -11.08 -4.97 -3.88
C VAL A 98 -12.38 -4.36 -3.36
N GLU A 99 -13.51 -5.06 -3.43
CA GLU A 99 -14.78 -4.62 -2.84
C GLU A 99 -14.64 -4.34 -1.33
N GLN A 100 -13.99 -5.25 -0.59
CA GLN A 100 -13.72 -5.05 0.82
C GLN A 100 -12.83 -3.83 1.09
N ILE A 101 -11.82 -3.59 0.25
CA ILE A 101 -10.98 -2.38 0.33
C ILE A 101 -11.83 -1.14 0.08
N LEU A 102 -12.65 -1.11 -0.95
CA LEU A 102 -13.51 0.02 -1.27
C LEU A 102 -14.53 0.30 -0.15
N ALA A 103 -15.14 -0.73 0.41
CA ALA A 103 -16.02 -0.61 1.57
C ALA A 103 -15.29 -0.02 2.80
N PHE A 104 -14.03 -0.40 3.00
CA PHE A 104 -13.19 0.15 4.06
C PHE A 104 -12.85 1.64 3.81
N LEU A 105 -12.56 2.02 2.56
CA LEU A 105 -12.19 3.39 2.19
C LEU A 105 -13.38 4.35 2.15
N ALA A 106 -14.59 3.87 1.88
CA ALA A 106 -15.78 4.68 1.66
C ALA A 106 -16.07 5.77 2.73
N PRO A 107 -15.90 5.52 4.06
CA PRO A 107 -16.10 6.53 5.09
C PRO A 107 -14.89 7.46 5.30
N LEU A 108 -13.78 7.27 4.58
CA LEU A 108 -12.52 7.97 4.82
C LEU A 108 -12.31 9.09 3.79
N PRO A 109 -11.56 10.15 4.13
CA PRO A 109 -11.29 11.28 3.23
C PRO A 109 -10.22 10.93 2.18
N VAL A 110 -10.50 9.92 1.36
CA VAL A 110 -9.64 9.44 0.27
C VAL A 110 -10.29 9.77 -1.06
N ASN A 111 -9.54 10.33 -2.00
CA ASN A 111 -10.03 10.69 -3.32
C ASN A 111 -9.33 9.96 -4.47
N GLU A 112 -8.23 9.30 -4.17
CA GLU A 112 -7.38 8.66 -5.16
C GLU A 112 -6.94 7.27 -4.69
N VAL A 113 -6.84 6.35 -5.64
CA VAL A 113 -6.38 4.97 -5.41
C VAL A 113 -5.37 4.61 -6.50
N HIS A 114 -4.22 4.07 -6.10
CA HIS A 114 -3.22 3.55 -7.03
C HIS A 114 -3.38 2.04 -7.19
N LEU A 115 -3.47 1.59 -8.42
CA LEU A 115 -3.45 0.18 -8.78
C LEU A 115 -2.04 -0.17 -9.24
N LEU A 116 -1.42 -1.14 -8.58
CA LEU A 116 -0.04 -1.54 -8.87
C LEU A 116 -0.04 -2.94 -9.51
N PRO A 117 -0.07 -3.03 -10.86
CA PRO A 117 0.04 -4.31 -11.54
C PRO A 117 1.32 -5.03 -11.14
N PHE A 118 1.21 -6.34 -10.90
CA PHE A 118 2.36 -7.16 -10.55
C PHE A 118 3.40 -7.22 -11.68
N HIS A 119 4.67 -7.27 -11.29
CA HIS A 119 5.82 -7.47 -12.18
C HIS A 119 6.93 -8.27 -11.49
N GLN A 120 7.80 -8.89 -12.27
CA GLN A 120 8.88 -9.78 -11.77
C GLN A 120 10.18 -9.02 -11.38
N TYR A 121 10.17 -7.69 -11.30
CA TYR A 121 11.40 -6.91 -11.02
C TYR A 121 12.05 -7.22 -9.66
N GLY A 122 11.31 -7.85 -8.73
CA GLY A 122 11.84 -8.26 -7.43
C GLY A 122 12.70 -9.52 -7.46
N GLU A 123 12.57 -10.38 -8.48
CA GLU A 123 13.24 -11.70 -8.56
C GLU A 123 14.76 -11.64 -8.40
N PRO A 124 15.51 -10.74 -9.11
CA PRO A 124 16.96 -10.67 -8.96
C PRO A 124 17.42 -10.36 -7.54
N LYS A 125 16.64 -9.60 -6.77
CA LYS A 125 16.94 -9.27 -5.38
C LYS A 125 16.88 -10.52 -4.49
N TYR A 126 15.90 -11.39 -4.70
CA TYR A 126 15.79 -12.64 -3.94
C TYR A 126 16.93 -13.59 -4.25
N SER A 127 17.32 -13.70 -5.53
CA SER A 127 18.50 -14.47 -5.95
C SER A 127 19.77 -13.98 -5.26
N LEU A 128 20.00 -12.66 -5.19
CA LEU A 128 21.15 -12.07 -4.50
C LEU A 128 21.16 -12.36 -2.98
N LEU A 129 19.99 -12.51 -2.37
CA LEU A 129 19.83 -12.81 -0.94
C LEU A 129 19.86 -14.32 -0.66
N GLY A 130 20.03 -15.18 -1.68
CA GLY A 130 19.95 -16.63 -1.55
C GLY A 130 18.57 -17.12 -1.08
N SER A 131 17.52 -16.34 -1.35
CA SER A 131 16.14 -16.64 -0.95
C SER A 131 15.33 -17.09 -2.16
N GLU A 132 14.36 -17.97 -1.93
CA GLU A 132 13.44 -18.41 -2.96
C GLU A 132 12.45 -17.28 -3.31
N TRP A 133 12.21 -17.09 -4.62
CA TRP A 133 11.19 -16.17 -5.11
C TRP A 133 9.82 -16.83 -5.12
N ALA A 134 9.00 -16.57 -4.11
CA ALA A 134 7.67 -17.17 -3.96
C ALA A 134 6.70 -16.86 -5.12
N MET A 135 7.00 -15.84 -5.94
CA MET A 135 6.20 -15.44 -7.10
C MET A 135 6.76 -15.99 -8.43
N ALA A 136 7.66 -16.98 -8.37
CA ALA A 136 8.20 -17.61 -9.58
C ALA A 136 7.06 -18.17 -10.46
N GLY A 137 7.12 -17.86 -11.76
CA GLY A 137 6.11 -18.33 -12.72
C GLY A 137 4.79 -17.59 -12.75
N ILE A 138 4.53 -16.66 -11.82
CA ILE A 138 3.37 -15.77 -11.90
C ILE A 138 3.62 -14.74 -13.00
N LYS A 139 2.74 -14.69 -14.00
CA LYS A 139 2.82 -13.69 -15.06
C LYS A 139 2.29 -12.35 -14.57
N ALA A 140 2.84 -11.26 -15.14
CA ALA A 140 2.23 -9.95 -15.00
C ALA A 140 0.79 -9.99 -15.56
N PRO A 141 -0.17 -9.35 -14.90
CA PRO A 141 -1.53 -9.28 -15.43
C PRO A 141 -1.58 -8.45 -16.71
N GLU A 142 -2.36 -8.91 -17.65
CA GLU A 142 -2.63 -8.15 -18.88
C GLU A 142 -3.58 -6.97 -18.60
N PRO A 143 -3.60 -5.92 -19.44
CA PRO A 143 -4.49 -4.78 -19.26
C PRO A 143 -5.97 -5.14 -19.13
N GLU A 144 -6.41 -6.20 -19.83
CA GLU A 144 -7.78 -6.72 -19.80
C GLU A 144 -8.17 -7.32 -18.45
N GLU A 145 -7.21 -7.86 -17.69
CA GLU A 145 -7.42 -8.39 -16.34
C GLU A 145 -7.51 -7.27 -15.30
N ILE A 146 -6.86 -6.13 -15.57
CA ILE A 146 -6.86 -4.95 -14.68
C ILE A 146 -8.10 -4.08 -14.93
N ALA A 147 -8.60 -4.03 -16.16
CA ALA A 147 -9.69 -3.16 -16.55
C ALA A 147 -10.97 -3.29 -15.70
N PRO A 148 -11.44 -4.50 -15.30
CA PRO A 148 -12.57 -4.65 -14.40
C PRO A 148 -12.34 -4.02 -13.03
N ILE A 149 -11.15 -4.23 -12.45
CA ILE A 149 -10.77 -3.66 -11.15
C ILE A 149 -10.72 -2.13 -11.23
N ARG A 150 -10.09 -1.60 -12.27
CA ARG A 150 -10.05 -0.15 -12.52
C ARG A 150 -11.45 0.44 -12.59
N ALA A 151 -12.34 -0.17 -13.41
CA ALA A 151 -13.71 0.28 -13.56
C ALA A 151 -14.50 0.21 -12.24
N MET A 152 -14.24 -0.78 -11.39
CA MET A 152 -14.84 -0.91 -10.06
C MET A 152 -14.43 0.26 -9.15
N VAL A 153 -13.14 0.59 -9.10
CA VAL A 153 -12.61 1.71 -8.28
C VAL A 153 -13.13 3.06 -8.79
N GLU A 154 -13.16 3.27 -10.10
CA GLU A 154 -13.70 4.49 -10.72
C GLU A 154 -15.21 4.66 -10.44
N ARG A 155 -16.00 3.57 -10.52
CA ARG A 155 -17.43 3.59 -10.15
C ARG A 155 -17.67 3.90 -8.67
N ALA A 156 -16.75 3.55 -7.80
CA ALA A 156 -16.80 3.91 -6.38
C ALA A 156 -16.46 5.39 -6.13
N GLY A 157 -16.11 6.16 -7.16
CA GLY A 157 -15.88 7.61 -7.10
C GLY A 157 -14.42 8.03 -6.89
N TYR A 158 -13.47 7.11 -6.95
CA TYR A 158 -12.05 7.42 -6.78
C TYR A 158 -11.36 7.76 -8.11
N ARG A 159 -10.42 8.69 -8.06
CA ARG A 159 -9.43 8.87 -9.14
C ARG A 159 -8.49 7.67 -9.14
N VAL A 160 -8.28 7.07 -10.29
CA VAL A 160 -7.41 5.89 -10.43
C VAL A 160 -6.11 6.25 -11.13
N VAL A 161 -4.99 5.87 -10.52
CA VAL A 161 -3.66 5.85 -11.13
C VAL A 161 -3.24 4.40 -11.29
N VAL A 162 -2.80 4.01 -12.48
CA VAL A 162 -2.27 2.66 -12.76
C VAL A 162 -0.76 2.76 -12.92
N GLY A 163 -0.04 1.99 -12.13
CA GLY A 163 1.40 2.13 -11.95
C GLY A 163 1.73 3.10 -10.81
N GLY A 164 2.99 3.17 -10.40
CA GLY A 164 3.48 4.03 -9.31
C GLY A 164 4.90 4.45 -9.53
#